data_9fb99e4ab63e9ee9da9d7866df368e25
#
_entry.id   9fb99e4ab63e9ee9da9d7866df368e25
#
_cell.length_a   1.000
_cell.length_b   1.000
_cell.length_c   1.000
_cell.angle_alpha   90.00
_cell.angle_beta   90.00
_cell.angle_gamma   90.00
#
_symmetry.space_group_name_H-M   'P 1'
#
loop_
_entity.id
_entity.type
_entity.pdbx_description
1 polymer ?
#
loop_
_entity_poly.entity_id
_entity_poly.type
_entity_poly.pdbx_seq_one_letter_code
_entity_poly.pdbx_strand_id
1 'polypeptide(L)'
;MHGLAYDATHDEVVVPVALGAAVLTFRGGAIGEEPPIRSIQGPHTRLVRPHTLAVDEKNGEIIVADTSSRSLLIFARDADGDVPPKRIIAGPKTGLLFIVGVAVDPVHERIVAASASSVRGGTTGLFIFGRSDNGDIPPLGVIAGPRTGIVRPWQLAIDATLGNIFVAAINNENHPPYALEMPRKDLPPDTDLPSPWNTGAPGFIGMWSINDKGDVPPRGIIKGPGSYLVHPAGVAIDPKAGEVFVTDGVRNGLFTFLAPKLFSQEIDPSDKTSERPGRNAQ
;
A
#
# COMPACT_ATOMS: atom_id res chain seq x y z
N MET A 1 9.14 -9.48 4.78
CA MET A 1 8.04 -8.77 5.45
C MET A 1 7.87 -7.45 4.73
N HIS A 2 6.68 -7.15 4.23
CA HIS A 2 6.44 -5.95 3.42
C HIS A 2 5.41 -5.00 4.05
N GLY A 3 4.89 -5.31 5.21
CA GLY A 3 3.97 -4.47 5.94
C GLY A 3 3.59 -5.10 7.27
N LEU A 4 2.96 -4.32 8.11
CA LEU A 4 2.31 -4.73 9.34
C LEU A 4 1.10 -3.81 9.55
N ALA A 5 0.16 -4.21 10.41
CA ALA A 5 -0.89 -3.34 10.90
C ALA A 5 -0.91 -3.35 12.44
N TYR A 6 -1.31 -2.22 12.98
CA TYR A 6 -1.54 -2.07 14.41
C TYR A 6 -3.05 -1.93 14.68
N ASP A 7 -3.55 -2.79 15.54
CA ASP A 7 -4.92 -2.74 16.07
C ASP A 7 -4.87 -1.92 17.37
N ALA A 8 -5.22 -0.65 17.26
CA ALA A 8 -5.17 0.27 18.40
C ALA A 8 -6.23 -0.04 19.47
N THR A 9 -7.34 -0.64 19.06
CA THR A 9 -8.44 -1.01 19.97
C THR A 9 -8.02 -2.14 20.91
N HIS A 10 -7.17 -3.04 20.44
CA HIS A 10 -6.76 -4.24 21.22
C HIS A 10 -5.29 -4.22 21.62
N ASP A 11 -4.54 -3.19 21.24
CA ASP A 11 -3.09 -3.10 21.45
C ASP A 11 -2.34 -4.32 20.88
N GLU A 12 -2.57 -4.62 19.59
CA GLU A 12 -2.01 -5.77 18.90
C GLU A 12 -1.28 -5.36 17.62
N VAL A 13 -0.17 -6.03 17.32
CA VAL A 13 0.56 -5.90 16.05
C VAL A 13 0.33 -7.15 15.22
N VAL A 14 -0.21 -6.98 14.01
CA VAL A 14 -0.51 -8.06 13.07
C VAL A 14 0.48 -8.04 11.93
N VAL A 15 1.12 -9.19 11.67
CA VAL A 15 2.27 -9.30 10.77
C VAL A 15 2.05 -10.42 9.75
N PRO A 16 2.11 -10.14 8.43
CA PRO A 16 2.12 -11.18 7.40
C PRO A 16 3.52 -11.79 7.27
N VAL A 17 3.59 -13.11 7.24
CA VAL A 17 4.84 -13.87 7.08
C VAL A 17 4.81 -14.59 5.73
N ALA A 18 5.34 -13.93 4.70
CA ALA A 18 5.21 -14.38 3.31
C ALA A 18 5.82 -15.78 3.06
N LEU A 19 7.01 -16.06 3.58
CA LEU A 19 7.69 -17.35 3.39
C LEU A 19 7.10 -18.46 4.28
N GLY A 20 6.46 -18.08 5.40
CA GLY A 20 5.81 -19.02 6.30
C GLY A 20 4.34 -19.28 5.96
N ALA A 21 3.79 -18.59 4.95
CA ALA A 21 2.36 -18.62 4.62
C ALA A 21 1.49 -18.46 5.87
N ALA A 22 1.79 -17.45 6.68
CA ALA A 22 1.15 -17.23 7.98
C ALA A 22 0.82 -15.75 8.22
N VAL A 23 -0.10 -15.51 9.14
CA VAL A 23 -0.31 -14.20 9.76
C VAL A 23 -0.12 -14.37 11.27
N LEU A 24 0.77 -13.59 11.84
CA LEU A 24 1.09 -13.63 13.27
C LEU A 24 0.55 -12.38 13.95
N THR A 25 -0.04 -12.56 15.13
CA THR A 25 -0.49 -11.46 15.98
C THR A 25 0.33 -11.44 17.25
N PHE A 26 0.89 -10.29 17.57
CA PHE A 26 1.66 -10.05 18.79
C PHE A 26 0.93 -9.01 19.65
N ARG A 27 1.18 -9.06 20.95
CA ARG A 27 0.80 -8.00 21.87
C ARG A 27 1.56 -6.69 21.52
N GLY A 28 0.93 -5.54 21.61
CA GLY A 28 1.54 -4.25 21.22
C GLY A 28 2.82 -3.90 21.98
N GLY A 29 2.92 -4.28 23.24
CA GLY A 29 4.13 -4.12 24.03
C GLY A 29 5.08 -5.31 24.04
N ALA A 30 4.99 -6.24 23.06
CA ALA A 30 5.88 -7.41 23.00
C ALA A 30 7.34 -7.02 22.82
N ILE A 31 8.25 -7.67 23.58
CA ILE A 31 9.68 -7.41 23.54
C ILE A 31 10.48 -8.72 23.45
N GLY A 32 11.68 -8.64 22.85
CA GLY A 32 12.59 -9.77 22.78
C GLY A 32 12.02 -10.95 21.98
N GLU A 33 12.00 -12.12 22.60
CA GLU A 33 11.58 -13.40 22.00
C GLU A 33 10.14 -13.78 22.39
N GLU A 34 9.28 -12.83 22.70
CA GLU A 34 7.87 -13.14 23.02
C GLU A 34 7.20 -13.81 21.81
N PRO A 35 6.53 -14.95 22.01
CA PRO A 35 5.82 -15.63 20.93
C PRO A 35 4.58 -14.84 20.51
N PRO A 36 4.09 -15.04 19.27
CA PRO A 36 2.81 -14.49 18.87
C PRO A 36 1.69 -15.05 19.78
N ILE A 37 0.71 -14.21 20.07
CA ILE A 37 -0.49 -14.60 20.82
C ILE A 37 -1.51 -15.36 19.97
N ARG A 38 -1.44 -15.22 18.63
CA ARG A 38 -2.22 -15.96 17.64
C ARG A 38 -1.41 -16.16 16.37
N SER A 39 -1.68 -17.26 15.65
CA SER A 39 -1.08 -17.58 14.36
C SER A 39 -2.10 -18.18 13.42
N ILE A 40 -2.46 -17.48 12.36
CA ILE A 40 -3.27 -18.03 11.25
C ILE A 40 -2.32 -18.73 10.30
N GLN A 41 -2.33 -20.06 10.26
CA GLN A 41 -1.44 -20.86 9.43
C GLN A 41 -2.03 -22.25 9.17
N GLY A 42 -1.84 -22.78 7.96
CA GLY A 42 -2.29 -24.13 7.59
C GLY A 42 -3.04 -24.17 6.26
N PRO A 43 -3.33 -25.36 5.73
CA PRO A 43 -3.92 -25.52 4.39
C PRO A 43 -5.32 -24.94 4.23
N HIS A 44 -6.13 -24.93 5.29
CA HIS A 44 -7.49 -24.38 5.22
C HIS A 44 -7.51 -22.85 5.16
N THR A 45 -6.43 -22.19 5.59
CA THR A 45 -6.30 -20.71 5.54
C THR A 45 -6.23 -20.17 4.11
N ARG A 46 -5.80 -20.99 3.14
CA ARG A 46 -5.51 -20.63 1.75
C ARG A 46 -4.41 -19.57 1.58
N LEU A 47 -3.67 -19.28 2.64
CA LEU A 47 -2.48 -18.43 2.57
C LEU A 47 -1.40 -19.13 1.76
N VAL A 48 -0.81 -18.43 0.79
CA VAL A 48 0.31 -18.90 -0.04
C VAL A 48 1.51 -17.98 0.12
N ARG A 49 1.30 -16.69 -0.06
CA ARG A 49 2.33 -15.66 0.10
C ARG A 49 1.67 -14.34 0.57
N PRO A 50 1.27 -14.28 1.84
CA PRO A 50 0.70 -13.05 2.39
C PRO A 50 1.75 -11.93 2.34
N HIS A 51 1.45 -10.85 1.63
CA HIS A 51 2.40 -9.77 1.37
C HIS A 51 2.19 -8.59 2.32
N THR A 52 0.95 -8.17 2.45
CA THR A 52 0.53 -7.08 3.33
C THR A 52 -0.87 -7.37 3.87
N LEU A 53 -1.27 -6.63 4.87
CA LEU A 53 -2.59 -6.76 5.47
C LEU A 53 -3.09 -5.42 6.02
N ALA A 54 -4.38 -5.36 6.28
CA ALA A 54 -5.05 -4.29 7.00
C ALA A 54 -5.94 -4.87 8.09
N VAL A 55 -6.14 -4.13 9.16
CA VAL A 55 -7.06 -4.49 10.25
C VAL A 55 -8.27 -3.55 10.20
N ASP A 56 -9.46 -4.14 10.14
CA ASP A 56 -10.73 -3.44 10.30
C ASP A 56 -11.15 -3.56 11.78
N GLU A 57 -10.74 -2.61 12.58
CA GLU A 57 -11.02 -2.61 14.02
C GLU A 57 -12.53 -2.52 14.31
N LYS A 58 -13.28 -1.76 13.47
CA LYS A 58 -14.72 -1.57 13.62
C LYS A 58 -15.51 -2.87 13.43
N ASN A 59 -15.10 -3.69 12.47
CA ASN A 59 -15.83 -4.91 12.11
C ASN A 59 -15.12 -6.20 12.56
N GLY A 60 -13.98 -6.08 13.23
CA GLY A 60 -13.22 -7.21 13.77
C GLY A 60 -12.71 -8.14 12.68
N GLU A 61 -12.03 -7.61 11.66
CA GLU A 61 -11.54 -8.38 10.52
C GLU A 61 -10.09 -8.05 10.16
N ILE A 62 -9.35 -9.06 9.71
CA ILE A 62 -8.02 -8.95 9.11
C ILE A 62 -8.17 -9.21 7.62
N ILE A 63 -7.80 -8.23 6.79
CA ILE A 63 -7.82 -8.32 5.34
C ILE A 63 -6.38 -8.57 4.86
N VAL A 64 -6.10 -9.74 4.32
CA VAL A 64 -4.77 -10.17 3.87
C VAL A 64 -4.70 -10.11 2.35
N ALA A 65 -3.73 -9.36 1.83
CA ALA A 65 -3.37 -9.39 0.42
C ALA A 65 -2.37 -10.52 0.17
N ASP A 66 -2.83 -11.59 -0.47
CA ASP A 66 -1.99 -12.72 -0.83
C ASP A 66 -1.60 -12.62 -2.31
N THR A 67 -0.33 -12.31 -2.53
CA THR A 67 0.20 -12.03 -3.87
C THR A 67 0.21 -13.26 -4.77
N SER A 68 0.53 -14.43 -4.24
CA SER A 68 0.67 -15.66 -5.04
C SER A 68 -0.68 -16.29 -5.37
N SER A 69 -1.64 -16.25 -4.47
CA SER A 69 -3.01 -16.70 -4.75
C SER A 69 -3.84 -15.64 -5.49
N ARG A 70 -3.33 -14.42 -5.65
CA ARG A 70 -4.02 -13.28 -6.28
C ARG A 70 -5.37 -13.02 -5.63
N SER A 71 -5.40 -13.04 -4.31
CA SER A 71 -6.63 -12.93 -3.53
C SER A 71 -6.51 -11.95 -2.38
N LEU A 72 -7.64 -11.42 -1.98
CA LEU A 72 -7.82 -10.83 -0.66
C LEU A 72 -8.52 -11.87 0.19
N LEU A 73 -7.87 -12.26 1.28
CA LEU A 73 -8.39 -13.24 2.23
C LEU A 73 -8.81 -12.51 3.50
N ILE A 74 -10.07 -12.63 3.87
CA ILE A 74 -10.63 -11.91 5.00
C ILE A 74 -10.87 -12.89 6.15
N PHE A 75 -10.20 -12.69 7.27
CA PHE A 75 -10.29 -13.50 8.49
C PHE A 75 -11.01 -12.73 9.59
N ALA A 76 -11.51 -13.45 10.59
CA ALA A 76 -11.88 -12.82 11.85
C ALA A 76 -10.62 -12.29 12.55
N ARG A 77 -10.73 -11.18 13.29
CA ARG A 77 -9.60 -10.59 14.01
C ARG A 77 -8.97 -11.56 15.02
N ASP A 78 -9.81 -12.35 15.67
CA ASP A 78 -9.44 -13.35 16.67
C ASP A 78 -9.13 -14.73 16.09
N ALA A 79 -9.04 -14.85 14.75
CA ALA A 79 -8.70 -16.11 14.09
C ALA A 79 -7.34 -16.65 14.57
N ASP A 80 -7.29 -17.95 14.85
CA ASP A 80 -6.09 -18.65 15.31
C ASP A 80 -6.07 -20.08 14.72
N GLY A 81 -4.89 -20.57 14.37
CA GLY A 81 -4.67 -21.90 13.80
C GLY A 81 -5.04 -22.02 12.33
N ASP A 82 -5.36 -23.24 11.91
CA ASP A 82 -5.70 -23.60 10.54
C ASP A 82 -7.19 -23.39 10.26
N VAL A 83 -7.61 -22.14 10.16
CA VAL A 83 -9.01 -21.74 9.97
C VAL A 83 -9.23 -21.17 8.57
N PRO A 84 -10.38 -21.43 7.92
CA PRO A 84 -10.70 -20.86 6.64
C PRO A 84 -11.00 -19.35 6.76
N PRO A 85 -10.71 -18.57 5.71
CA PRO A 85 -11.15 -17.18 5.66
C PRO A 85 -12.69 -17.09 5.65
N LYS A 86 -13.23 -16.05 6.28
CA LYS A 86 -14.68 -15.73 6.25
C LYS A 86 -15.16 -15.40 4.85
N ARG A 87 -14.32 -14.70 4.07
CA ARG A 87 -14.58 -14.27 2.69
C ARG A 87 -13.28 -14.28 1.88
N ILE A 88 -13.42 -14.42 0.57
CA ILE A 88 -12.32 -14.38 -0.38
C ILE A 88 -12.74 -13.55 -1.58
N ILE A 89 -11.97 -12.52 -1.91
CA ILE A 89 -12.12 -11.79 -3.17
C ILE A 89 -11.02 -12.29 -4.10
N ALA A 90 -11.37 -13.08 -5.10
CA ALA A 90 -10.43 -13.69 -6.04
C ALA A 90 -11.12 -14.13 -7.33
N GLY A 91 -10.36 -14.18 -8.41
CA GLY A 91 -10.84 -14.63 -9.72
C GLY A 91 -10.63 -13.59 -10.81
N PRO A 92 -10.84 -13.99 -12.08
CA PRO A 92 -10.51 -13.14 -13.23
C PRO A 92 -11.30 -11.82 -13.29
N LYS A 93 -12.53 -11.79 -12.79
CA LYS A 93 -13.36 -10.55 -12.79
C LYS A 93 -12.81 -9.49 -11.84
N THR A 94 -12.07 -9.88 -10.80
CA THR A 94 -11.49 -8.94 -9.86
C THR A 94 -10.43 -8.05 -10.48
N GLY A 95 -9.76 -8.51 -11.54
CA GLY A 95 -8.62 -7.83 -12.17
C GLY A 95 -7.35 -7.85 -11.34
N LEU A 96 -7.36 -8.47 -10.15
CA LEU A 96 -6.21 -8.55 -9.26
C LEU A 96 -5.14 -9.49 -9.82
N LEU A 97 -3.90 -9.03 -9.87
CA LEU A 97 -2.75 -9.80 -10.35
C LEU A 97 -1.67 -9.92 -9.27
N PHE A 98 -0.83 -8.92 -9.13
CA PHE A 98 0.23 -8.89 -8.12
C PHE A 98 -0.16 -7.87 -7.06
N ILE A 99 -0.83 -8.32 -6.00
CA ILE A 99 -1.35 -7.44 -4.95
C ILE A 99 -0.20 -7.13 -3.98
N VAL A 100 0.11 -5.84 -3.85
CA VAL A 100 1.26 -5.37 -3.06
C VAL A 100 0.85 -4.50 -1.88
N GLY A 101 -0.35 -3.94 -1.91
CA GLY A 101 -0.90 -3.11 -0.85
C GLY A 101 -2.37 -3.39 -0.63
N VAL A 102 -2.85 -3.26 0.59
CA VAL A 102 -4.25 -3.29 0.95
C VAL A 102 -4.53 -2.32 2.10
N ALA A 103 -5.66 -1.64 2.03
CA ALA A 103 -6.18 -0.82 3.12
C ALA A 103 -7.70 -0.96 3.19
N VAL A 104 -8.27 -0.70 4.35
CA VAL A 104 -9.71 -0.76 4.59
C VAL A 104 -10.23 0.58 5.07
N ASP A 105 -11.39 0.96 4.55
CA ASP A 105 -12.17 2.10 5.02
C ASP A 105 -13.47 1.57 5.63
N PRO A 106 -13.53 1.48 6.97
CA PRO A 106 -14.71 0.97 7.65
C PRO A 106 -15.86 2.00 7.74
N VAL A 107 -15.59 3.27 7.41
CA VAL A 107 -16.61 4.33 7.40
C VAL A 107 -17.40 4.27 6.10
N HIS A 108 -16.71 4.24 4.97
CA HIS A 108 -17.33 4.17 3.64
C HIS A 108 -17.55 2.74 3.14
N GLU A 109 -17.27 1.73 3.97
CA GLU A 109 -17.46 0.30 3.66
C GLU A 109 -16.68 -0.13 2.38
N ARG A 110 -15.36 0.14 2.34
CA ARG A 110 -14.49 -0.17 1.20
C ARG A 110 -13.21 -0.90 1.61
N ILE A 111 -12.75 -1.75 0.70
CA ILE A 111 -11.40 -2.31 0.68
C ILE A 111 -10.72 -1.78 -0.58
N VAL A 112 -9.51 -1.28 -0.44
CA VAL A 112 -8.68 -0.81 -1.56
C VAL A 112 -7.45 -1.69 -1.66
N ALA A 113 -7.23 -2.27 -2.84
CA ALA A 113 -6.05 -3.06 -3.14
C ALA A 113 -5.16 -2.35 -4.17
N ALA A 114 -3.87 -2.24 -3.90
CA ALA A 114 -2.88 -1.87 -4.89
C ALA A 114 -2.41 -3.13 -5.63
N SER A 115 -2.62 -3.18 -6.93
CA SER A 115 -2.21 -4.31 -7.76
C SER A 115 -1.31 -3.83 -8.89
N ALA A 116 -0.17 -4.50 -9.06
CA ALA A 116 0.73 -4.30 -10.18
C ALA A 116 0.51 -5.39 -11.23
N SER A 117 0.78 -5.06 -12.49
CA SER A 117 0.75 -6.03 -13.57
C SER A 117 2.07 -6.04 -14.32
N SER A 118 2.67 -7.21 -14.45
CA SER A 118 3.76 -7.48 -15.38
C SER A 118 3.27 -8.17 -16.66
N VAL A 119 1.98 -8.47 -16.74
CA VAL A 119 1.36 -9.16 -17.87
C VAL A 119 0.89 -8.12 -18.89
N ARG A 120 1.20 -8.34 -20.16
CA ARG A 120 0.72 -7.49 -21.26
C ARG A 120 -0.81 -7.44 -21.24
N GLY A 121 -1.36 -6.22 -21.17
CA GLY A 121 -2.81 -6.01 -21.07
C GLY A 121 -3.39 -6.09 -19.65
N GLY A 122 -2.59 -6.40 -18.65
CA GLY A 122 -3.02 -6.29 -17.27
C GLY A 122 -3.01 -4.85 -16.75
N THR A 123 -3.86 -4.57 -15.80
CA THR A 123 -3.99 -3.22 -15.22
C THR A 123 -3.15 -3.09 -13.94
N THR A 124 -2.33 -2.04 -13.90
CA THR A 124 -1.66 -1.59 -12.68
C THR A 124 -2.43 -0.40 -12.11
N GLY A 125 -2.76 -0.44 -10.83
CA GLY A 125 -3.53 0.63 -10.20
C GLY A 125 -4.12 0.24 -8.85
N LEU A 126 -5.15 0.99 -8.45
CA LEU A 126 -5.91 0.79 -7.23
C LEU A 126 -7.28 0.20 -7.58
N PHE A 127 -7.62 -0.89 -6.93
CA PHE A 127 -8.86 -1.62 -7.13
C PHE A 127 -9.72 -1.47 -5.87
N ILE A 128 -10.91 -0.91 -6.02
CA ILE A 128 -11.81 -0.58 -4.92
C ILE A 128 -12.94 -1.61 -4.90
N PHE A 129 -13.09 -2.30 -3.78
CA PHE A 129 -14.14 -3.29 -3.53
C PHE A 129 -15.05 -2.84 -2.39
N GLY A 130 -16.25 -3.41 -2.31
CA GLY A 130 -17.08 -3.33 -1.12
C GLY A 130 -16.45 -4.13 0.03
N ARG A 131 -16.57 -3.65 1.27
CA ARG A 131 -16.01 -4.34 2.44
C ARG A 131 -16.59 -5.76 2.62
N SER A 132 -17.87 -5.93 2.29
CA SER A 132 -18.57 -7.21 2.38
C SER A 132 -18.49 -8.10 1.12
N ASP A 133 -17.73 -7.65 0.12
CA ASP A 133 -17.60 -8.39 -1.14
C ASP A 133 -16.97 -9.78 -0.93
N ASN A 134 -17.39 -10.73 -1.78
CA ASN A 134 -16.93 -12.12 -1.74
C ASN A 134 -16.99 -12.75 -3.15
N GLY A 135 -16.01 -13.58 -3.49
CA GLY A 135 -15.96 -14.35 -4.74
C GLY A 135 -15.31 -13.63 -5.90
N ASP A 136 -15.62 -14.10 -7.12
CA ASP A 136 -15.11 -13.55 -8.38
C ASP A 136 -16.02 -12.43 -8.88
N ILE A 137 -15.80 -11.25 -8.37
CA ILE A 137 -16.60 -10.06 -8.64
C ILE A 137 -15.75 -8.92 -9.23
N PRO A 138 -16.33 -8.05 -10.06
CA PRO A 138 -15.61 -6.87 -10.52
C PRO A 138 -15.47 -5.84 -9.38
N PRO A 139 -14.40 -5.04 -9.39
CA PRO A 139 -14.27 -3.93 -8.45
C PRO A 139 -15.34 -2.86 -8.70
N LEU A 140 -15.73 -2.15 -7.67
CA LEU A 140 -16.61 -0.98 -7.73
C LEU A 140 -15.99 0.18 -8.50
N GLY A 141 -14.67 0.27 -8.50
CA GLY A 141 -13.89 1.25 -9.22
C GLY A 141 -12.43 0.81 -9.35
N VAL A 142 -11.78 1.28 -10.40
CA VAL A 142 -10.35 1.12 -10.63
C VAL A 142 -9.75 2.49 -10.94
N ILE A 143 -8.71 2.89 -10.23
CA ILE A 143 -7.92 4.08 -10.50
C ILE A 143 -6.66 3.61 -11.20
N ALA A 144 -6.55 3.84 -12.50
CA ALA A 144 -5.44 3.35 -13.32
C ALA A 144 -5.34 4.15 -14.61
N GLY A 145 -4.13 4.25 -15.14
CA GLY A 145 -3.84 4.93 -16.39
C GLY A 145 -2.68 5.92 -16.26
N PRO A 146 -2.18 6.47 -17.39
CA PRO A 146 -0.98 7.30 -17.40
C PRO A 146 -1.09 8.59 -16.59
N ARG A 147 -2.29 9.17 -16.46
CA ARG A 147 -2.50 10.40 -15.68
C ARG A 147 -2.37 10.19 -14.18
N THR A 148 -2.56 8.95 -13.71
CA THR A 148 -2.35 8.62 -12.29
C THR A 148 -0.87 8.68 -11.92
N GLY A 149 0.04 8.43 -12.86
CA GLY A 149 1.47 8.28 -12.61
C GLY A 149 1.83 7.00 -11.87
N ILE A 150 0.87 6.13 -11.57
CA ILE A 150 1.11 4.86 -10.86
C ILE A 150 1.68 3.84 -11.83
N VAL A 151 2.99 3.59 -11.74
CA VAL A 151 3.66 2.52 -12.48
C VAL A 151 3.94 1.32 -11.58
N ARG A 152 4.37 1.58 -10.35
CA ARG A 152 4.59 0.56 -9.32
C ARG A 152 4.05 1.06 -8.00
N PRO A 153 2.82 0.71 -7.66
CA PRO A 153 2.28 0.98 -6.33
C PRO A 153 2.88 0.01 -5.31
N TRP A 154 2.91 0.44 -4.05
CA TRP A 154 3.30 -0.37 -2.90
C TRP A 154 2.21 -0.29 -1.84
N GLN A 155 2.51 0.19 -0.66
CA GLN A 155 1.56 0.24 0.43
C GLN A 155 0.57 1.41 0.30
N LEU A 156 -0.54 1.23 0.99
CA LEU A 156 -1.65 2.16 1.07
C LEU A 156 -1.91 2.56 2.52
N ALA A 157 -2.38 3.79 2.69
CA ALA A 157 -3.05 4.23 3.91
C ALA A 157 -4.36 4.93 3.52
N ILE A 158 -5.38 4.89 4.38
CA ILE A 158 -6.65 5.55 4.14
C ILE A 158 -6.99 6.46 5.33
N ASP A 159 -7.28 7.72 5.04
CA ASP A 159 -8.02 8.58 5.94
C ASP A 159 -9.51 8.25 5.80
N ALA A 160 -10.01 7.41 6.70
CA ALA A 160 -11.40 6.98 6.67
C ALA A 160 -12.40 8.11 6.99
N THR A 161 -11.96 9.22 7.56
CA THR A 161 -12.84 10.38 7.81
C THR A 161 -13.26 11.05 6.50
N LEU A 162 -12.30 11.18 5.57
CA LEU A 162 -12.51 11.85 4.29
C LEU A 162 -12.61 10.89 3.10
N GLY A 163 -12.32 9.61 3.27
CA GLY A 163 -12.23 8.64 2.19
C GLY A 163 -11.03 8.90 1.28
N ASN A 164 -9.93 9.44 1.80
CA ASN A 164 -8.74 9.72 1.03
C ASN A 164 -7.75 8.54 1.09
N ILE A 165 -7.32 8.08 -0.08
CA ILE A 165 -6.37 6.97 -0.26
C ILE A 165 -4.99 7.57 -0.51
N PHE A 166 -4.02 7.26 0.34
CA PHE A 166 -2.62 7.60 0.16
C PHE A 166 -1.85 6.39 -0.37
N VAL A 167 -1.06 6.59 -1.41
CA VAL A 167 -0.36 5.51 -2.10
C VAL A 167 1.12 5.84 -2.21
N ALA A 168 1.96 4.95 -1.70
CA ALA A 168 3.39 4.95 -2.01
C ALA A 168 3.60 4.34 -3.40
N ALA A 169 4.20 5.07 -4.32
CA ALA A 169 4.38 4.61 -5.70
C ALA A 169 5.64 5.16 -6.36
N ILE A 170 6.07 4.47 -7.42
CA ILE A 170 7.12 4.91 -8.33
C ILE A 170 6.48 5.16 -9.69
N ASN A 171 6.87 6.25 -10.35
CA ASN A 171 6.35 6.62 -11.66
C ASN A 171 7.40 6.52 -12.79
N ASN A 172 8.48 5.78 -12.60
CA ASN A 172 9.53 5.64 -13.60
C ASN A 172 9.51 4.24 -14.24
N GLU A 173 9.09 4.17 -15.50
CA GLU A 173 9.05 2.93 -16.28
C GLU A 173 10.46 2.40 -16.64
N ASN A 174 11.48 3.27 -16.66
CA ASN A 174 12.83 2.93 -17.04
C ASN A 174 13.66 2.32 -15.90
N HIS A 175 13.11 2.22 -14.71
CA HIS A 175 13.77 1.52 -13.62
C HIS A 175 13.47 0.02 -13.70
N PRO A 176 14.51 -0.80 -13.92
CA PRO A 176 14.30 -2.24 -13.85
C PRO A 176 13.80 -2.59 -12.45
N PRO A 177 12.61 -3.22 -12.36
CA PRO A 177 11.95 -3.49 -11.07
C PRO A 177 12.82 -4.29 -10.11
N TYR A 178 13.65 -5.17 -10.62
CA TYR A 178 14.53 -6.04 -9.85
C TYR A 178 15.81 -5.35 -9.33
N ALA A 179 16.24 -4.26 -9.96
CA ALA A 179 17.49 -3.57 -9.57
C ALA A 179 17.42 -2.91 -8.18
N LEU A 180 16.21 -2.59 -7.72
CA LEU A 180 15.99 -2.01 -6.39
C LEU A 180 15.77 -3.08 -5.30
N GLU A 181 15.49 -4.31 -5.70
CA GLU A 181 15.16 -5.43 -4.80
C GLU A 181 16.32 -6.43 -4.64
N MET A 182 17.34 -6.35 -5.51
CA MET A 182 18.51 -7.22 -5.46
C MET A 182 19.66 -6.58 -4.65
N PRO A 183 20.37 -7.37 -3.85
CA PRO A 183 21.63 -6.91 -3.28
C PRO A 183 22.57 -6.45 -4.40
N ARG A 184 23.27 -5.33 -4.17
CA ARG A 184 24.15 -4.70 -5.19
C ARG A 184 25.17 -5.67 -5.81
N LYS A 185 25.63 -6.65 -5.04
CA LYS A 185 26.55 -7.72 -5.49
C LYS A 185 25.96 -8.70 -6.50
N ASP A 186 24.62 -8.78 -6.57
CA ASP A 186 23.90 -9.72 -7.40
C ASP A 186 23.34 -9.06 -8.69
N LEU A 187 23.61 -7.74 -8.87
CA LEU A 187 23.24 -7.01 -10.08
C LEU A 187 24.23 -7.28 -11.21
N PRO A 188 23.77 -7.32 -12.48
CA PRO A 188 24.66 -7.34 -13.61
C PRO A 188 25.68 -6.20 -13.56
N PRO A 189 26.93 -6.41 -14.00
CA PRO A 189 28.00 -5.41 -13.91
C PRO A 189 27.67 -4.03 -14.51
N ASP A 190 26.84 -4.04 -15.56
CA ASP A 190 26.46 -2.83 -16.30
C ASP A 190 25.08 -2.28 -15.87
N THR A 191 24.57 -2.71 -14.70
CA THR A 191 23.31 -2.16 -14.22
C THR A 191 23.51 -0.72 -13.81
N ASP A 192 23.03 0.20 -14.62
CA ASP A 192 23.00 1.63 -14.33
C ASP A 192 21.95 1.88 -13.24
N LEU A 193 22.38 1.73 -11.99
CA LEU A 193 21.57 2.11 -10.86
C LEU A 193 21.52 3.65 -10.83
N PRO A 194 20.32 4.26 -10.83
CA PRO A 194 20.25 5.68 -10.64
C PRO A 194 20.97 6.06 -9.36
N SER A 195 21.91 6.98 -9.48
CA SER A 195 22.49 7.57 -8.29
C SER A 195 21.37 8.13 -7.43
N PRO A 196 21.28 7.74 -6.17
CA PRO A 196 20.27 8.31 -5.26
C PRO A 196 20.32 9.83 -5.19
N TRP A 197 21.36 10.43 -5.73
CA TRP A 197 21.64 11.86 -5.67
C TRP A 197 21.37 12.61 -6.99
N ASN A 198 21.35 11.90 -8.14
CA ASN A 198 21.33 12.51 -9.47
C ASN A 198 20.05 12.30 -10.26
N THR A 199 19.14 11.44 -9.81
CA THR A 199 17.86 11.24 -10.51
C THR A 199 16.79 12.06 -9.83
N GLY A 200 16.07 12.82 -10.60
CA GLY A 200 14.84 13.40 -10.12
C GLY A 200 14.02 12.29 -9.45
N ALA A 201 13.82 12.39 -8.13
CA ALA A 201 13.24 11.35 -7.31
C ALA A 201 11.97 10.76 -7.98
N PRO A 202 12.01 9.52 -8.49
CA PRO A 202 10.90 8.92 -9.23
C PRO A 202 9.77 8.46 -8.31
N GLY A 203 10.03 8.41 -7.00
CA GLY A 203 9.07 8.04 -5.99
C GLY A 203 8.15 9.19 -5.62
N PHE A 204 6.93 8.85 -5.26
CA PHE A 204 5.94 9.83 -4.79
C PHE A 204 4.93 9.19 -3.85
N ILE A 205 4.27 10.03 -3.05
CA ILE A 205 3.02 9.71 -2.39
C ILE A 205 1.92 10.47 -3.12
N GLY A 206 1.00 9.72 -3.70
CA GLY A 206 -0.19 10.29 -4.33
C GLY A 206 -1.43 10.10 -3.46
N MET A 207 -2.37 11.03 -3.55
CA MET A 207 -3.63 10.96 -2.84
C MET A 207 -4.80 10.99 -3.82
N TRP A 208 -5.74 10.06 -3.66
CA TRP A 208 -7.00 9.96 -4.40
C TRP A 208 -8.17 9.83 -3.45
N SER A 209 -9.37 10.07 -3.94
CA SER A 209 -10.59 9.74 -3.21
C SER A 209 -11.00 8.29 -3.48
N ILE A 210 -11.60 7.68 -2.49
CA ILE A 210 -12.25 6.35 -2.60
C ILE A 210 -13.38 6.31 -3.66
N ASN A 211 -13.84 7.49 -4.10
CA ASN A 211 -14.84 7.65 -5.14
C ASN A 211 -14.25 7.88 -6.54
N ASP A 212 -12.93 8.04 -6.66
CA ASP A 212 -12.26 8.25 -7.94
C ASP A 212 -12.24 6.96 -8.77
N LYS A 213 -12.30 7.13 -10.11
CA LYS A 213 -12.29 6.00 -11.07
C LYS A 213 -11.61 6.43 -12.36
N GLY A 214 -10.98 5.44 -13.02
CA GLY A 214 -10.36 5.63 -14.34
C GLY A 214 -9.01 6.32 -14.27
N ASP A 215 -8.63 6.95 -15.36
CA ASP A 215 -7.36 7.64 -15.54
C ASP A 215 -7.44 9.08 -15.02
N VAL A 216 -7.38 9.23 -13.69
CA VAL A 216 -7.44 10.52 -13.01
C VAL A 216 -6.13 10.84 -12.30
N PRO A 217 -5.63 12.08 -12.36
CA PRO A 217 -4.44 12.48 -11.62
C PRO A 217 -4.70 12.43 -10.11
N PRO A 218 -3.65 12.34 -9.27
CA PRO A 218 -3.81 12.47 -7.83
C PRO A 218 -4.35 13.86 -7.47
N ARG A 219 -5.20 13.93 -6.46
CA ARG A 219 -5.74 15.18 -5.90
C ARG A 219 -4.68 15.92 -5.10
N GLY A 220 -3.75 15.20 -4.50
CA GLY A 220 -2.60 15.72 -3.79
C GLY A 220 -1.38 14.83 -4.02
N ILE A 221 -0.19 15.41 -3.98
CA ILE A 221 1.04 14.68 -4.29
C ILE A 221 2.23 15.23 -3.51
N ILE A 222 3.05 14.30 -2.96
CA ILE A 222 4.36 14.59 -2.39
C ILE A 222 5.39 13.97 -3.33
N LYS A 223 6.16 14.78 -4.05
CA LYS A 223 7.16 14.32 -5.04
C LYS A 223 8.27 15.34 -5.27
N GLY A 224 9.25 14.94 -6.07
CA GLY A 224 10.30 15.81 -6.58
C GLY A 224 11.58 15.74 -5.75
N PRO A 225 12.65 16.41 -6.21
CA PRO A 225 13.99 16.31 -5.58
C PRO A 225 14.00 16.68 -4.09
N GLY A 226 13.20 17.67 -3.70
CA GLY A 226 13.09 18.11 -2.30
C GLY A 226 12.34 17.13 -1.39
N SER A 227 11.60 16.15 -1.93
CA SER A 227 10.99 15.09 -1.13
C SER A 227 11.96 13.98 -0.77
N TYR A 228 13.07 13.83 -1.50
CA TYR A 228 14.02 12.72 -1.40
C TYR A 228 13.45 11.34 -1.67
N LEU A 229 12.19 11.20 -2.10
CA LEU A 229 11.55 9.91 -2.34
C LEU A 229 12.03 9.28 -3.64
N VAL A 230 12.69 8.13 -3.54
CA VAL A 230 13.18 7.34 -4.68
C VAL A 230 12.39 6.05 -4.82
N HIS A 231 12.26 5.29 -3.74
CA HIS A 231 11.48 4.05 -3.68
C HIS A 231 10.66 4.01 -2.40
N PRO A 232 9.60 4.83 -2.32
CA PRO A 232 8.69 4.76 -1.18
C PRO A 232 7.99 3.40 -1.19
N ALA A 233 8.17 2.65 -0.11
CA ALA A 233 7.67 1.30 0.05
C ALA A 233 6.53 1.22 1.07
N GLY A 234 6.58 2.06 2.10
CA GLY A 234 5.55 2.15 3.12
C GLY A 234 4.99 3.56 3.25
N VAL A 235 3.73 3.66 3.59
CA VAL A 235 3.06 4.92 3.93
C VAL A 235 2.14 4.73 5.13
N ALA A 236 2.22 5.66 6.07
CA ALA A 236 1.28 5.80 7.19
C ALA A 236 0.90 7.27 7.33
N ILE A 237 -0.20 7.55 7.99
CA ILE A 237 -0.73 8.90 8.12
C ILE A 237 -1.19 9.19 9.55
N ASP A 238 -1.01 10.42 9.97
CA ASP A 238 -1.72 11.01 11.12
C ASP A 238 -2.56 12.18 10.63
N PRO A 239 -3.86 11.97 10.34
CA PRO A 239 -4.75 13.03 9.88
C PRO A 239 -4.90 14.18 10.87
N LYS A 240 -4.80 13.92 12.17
CA LYS A 240 -4.95 14.95 13.21
C LYS A 240 -3.75 15.89 13.26
N ALA A 241 -2.54 15.34 13.11
CA ALA A 241 -1.30 16.11 13.03
C ALA A 241 -1.06 16.67 11.61
N GLY A 242 -1.77 16.16 10.60
CA GLY A 242 -1.54 16.51 9.19
C GLY A 242 -0.23 15.95 8.67
N GLU A 243 0.16 14.76 9.13
CA GLU A 243 1.46 14.15 8.85
C GLU A 243 1.34 12.91 7.98
N VAL A 244 2.30 12.75 7.08
CA VAL A 244 2.49 11.56 6.24
C VAL A 244 3.87 10.99 6.52
N PHE A 245 3.93 9.73 6.94
CA PHE A 245 5.15 8.98 7.22
C PHE A 245 5.45 8.05 6.06
N VAL A 246 6.69 8.07 5.58
CA VAL A 246 7.08 7.29 4.40
C VAL A 246 8.39 6.57 4.66
N THR A 247 8.40 5.26 4.48
CA THR A 247 9.65 4.50 4.42
C THR A 247 10.13 4.42 2.97
N ASP A 248 11.42 4.72 2.74
CA ASP A 248 12.04 4.65 1.41
C ASP A 248 13.17 3.61 1.40
N GLY A 249 13.01 2.58 0.56
CA GLY A 249 13.92 1.45 0.51
C GLY A 249 15.29 1.78 -0.09
N VAL A 250 15.39 2.75 -1.01
CA VAL A 250 16.67 3.18 -1.60
C VAL A 250 17.41 4.13 -0.66
N ARG A 251 16.68 5.01 0.00
CA ARG A 251 17.27 5.93 0.99
C ARG A 251 17.56 5.26 2.32
N ASN A 252 17.00 4.07 2.55
CA ASN A 252 17.10 3.36 3.83
C ASN A 252 16.69 4.25 5.01
N GLY A 253 15.56 4.93 4.85
CA GLY A 253 15.12 5.98 5.79
C GLY A 253 13.61 6.03 5.98
N LEU A 254 13.24 6.68 7.09
CA LEU A 254 11.87 7.10 7.40
C LEU A 254 11.80 8.62 7.26
N PHE A 255 10.84 9.08 6.48
CA PHE A 255 10.57 10.50 6.23
C PHE A 255 9.22 10.88 6.79
N THR A 256 9.13 12.05 7.39
CA THR A 256 7.88 12.65 7.83
C THR A 256 7.63 13.93 7.04
N PHE A 257 6.44 14.03 6.46
CA PHE A 257 5.99 15.20 5.72
C PHE A 257 4.83 15.86 6.45
N LEU A 258 4.99 17.14 6.79
CA LEU A 258 3.89 17.95 7.28
C LEU A 258 3.08 18.47 6.09
N ALA A 259 1.91 17.90 5.88
CA ALA A 259 1.07 18.15 4.71
C ALA A 259 -0.43 18.32 5.10
N PRO A 260 -0.78 19.26 6.00
CA PRO A 260 -2.14 19.40 6.53
C PRO A 260 -3.19 19.64 5.45
N LYS A 261 -2.81 20.23 4.32
CA LYS A 261 -3.73 20.42 3.18
C LYS A 261 -4.25 19.12 2.58
N LEU A 262 -3.52 18.01 2.71
CA LEU A 262 -3.98 16.70 2.22
C LEU A 262 -5.09 16.09 3.10
N PHE A 263 -5.32 16.66 4.27
CA PHE A 263 -6.32 16.22 5.25
C PHE A 263 -7.44 17.26 5.45
N SER A 264 -7.49 18.31 4.62
CA SER A 264 -8.61 19.26 4.62
C SER A 264 -9.68 18.82 3.60
N GLN A 265 -10.95 19.16 3.85
CA GLN A 265 -12.07 18.83 2.96
C GLN A 265 -12.00 19.56 1.60
N GLU A 266 -11.24 20.64 1.53
CA GLU A 266 -11.09 21.49 0.34
C GLU A 266 -9.71 21.31 -0.29
N ILE A 267 -9.51 20.25 -1.06
CA ILE A 267 -8.46 20.25 -2.07
C ILE A 267 -9.14 20.69 -3.37
N ASP A 268 -9.02 21.99 -3.67
CA ASP A 268 -9.40 22.52 -4.96
C ASP A 268 -8.53 21.85 -6.05
N PRO A 269 -9.11 21.14 -7.04
CA PRO A 269 -8.36 20.55 -8.13
C PRO A 269 -7.56 21.56 -8.96
N SER A 270 -7.84 22.85 -8.80
CA SER A 270 -7.14 23.94 -9.46
C SER A 270 -5.92 24.47 -8.70
N ASP A 271 -5.71 24.09 -7.44
CA ASP A 271 -4.56 24.53 -6.63
C ASP A 271 -3.26 23.80 -7.06
N LYS A 272 -2.64 24.31 -8.13
CA LYS A 272 -1.34 23.87 -8.66
C LYS A 272 -0.13 24.40 -7.85
N THR A 273 -0.33 24.90 -6.65
CA THR A 273 0.69 25.66 -5.89
C THR A 273 1.80 24.82 -5.26
N SER A 274 2.01 23.56 -5.59
CA SER A 274 3.19 22.81 -5.13
C SER A 274 4.45 23.02 -5.97
N GLU A 275 4.40 23.81 -7.04
CA GLU A 275 5.59 24.25 -7.76
C GLU A 275 6.03 25.64 -7.24
N ARG A 276 6.87 25.69 -6.21
CA ARG A 276 7.62 26.92 -5.94
C ARG A 276 8.65 27.11 -7.06
N PRO A 277 8.63 28.24 -7.80
CA PRO A 277 9.69 28.53 -8.76
C PRO A 277 11.02 28.65 -7.99
N GLY A 278 12.07 28.02 -8.54
CA GLY A 278 13.40 28.06 -7.99
C GLY A 278 13.84 29.50 -7.71
N ARG A 279 14.34 29.76 -6.51
CA ARG A 279 15.12 30.96 -6.23
C ARG A 279 16.40 30.88 -7.08
N ASN A 280 16.47 31.72 -8.10
CA ASN A 280 17.74 32.03 -8.74
C ASN A 280 18.67 32.58 -7.65
N ALA A 281 19.73 31.84 -7.35
CA ALA A 281 20.86 32.38 -6.60
C ALA A 281 21.63 33.30 -7.55
N GLN A 282 21.73 34.55 -7.18
CA GLN A 282 22.80 35.45 -7.62
C GLN A 282 24.07 35.14 -6.84
#